data_5e2efdc3a3239c02174297b66fae7ca5
#
_entry.id   5e2efdc3a3239c02174297b66fae7ca5
#
_cell.length_a   1.000
_cell.length_b   1.000
_cell.length_c   1.000
_cell.angle_alpha   90.00
_cell.angle_beta   90.00
_cell.angle_gamma   90.00
#
_symmetry.space_group_name_H-M   'P 1'
#
loop_
_entity.id
_entity.type
_entity.pdbx_description
1 polymer ?
#
loop_
_entity_poly.entity_id
_entity_poly.type
_entity_poly.pdbx_seq_one_letter_code
_entity_poly.pdbx_strand_id
1 'polypeptide(L)'
;MCVIIIKNNNNKIPNKTLQKSSVVNPHGLGIVWLDTYKIEYTDSKNYSRLDTNRPFIAHFRYATVGKVGLSNTHPFRCGKSHEYLMMNGTIRTLGNDRECDTKVLANKISKKDRNEWKNILSQYSCRFVSVNTKRKQYQIYNKDLFTKVDGVWYSKTNVLPSVYVGVYGTLKRGHGNHRLLMSSTFIGKGKTNDRYPLTISSLPYLHKQENVGHNVEVEVYKVDHPTLEQLDRLEGHPHFYKREVIEIRMNSGRLLSAWVYFVQSRSHKNEKLYKRYGGH
;
A
#
# COMPACT_ATOMS: atom_id res chain seq x y z
N MET A 1 9.05 10.49 -5.80
CA MET A 1 7.61 10.84 -5.55
C MET A 1 7.32 10.72 -4.07
N CYS A 2 6.58 11.67 -3.52
CA CYS A 2 6.21 11.79 -2.09
C CYS A 2 5.42 10.59 -1.55
N VAL A 3 5.18 10.56 -0.25
CA VAL A 3 4.16 9.70 0.36
C VAL A 3 3.27 10.51 1.30
N ILE A 4 1.96 10.28 1.22
CA ILE A 4 0.97 10.77 2.18
C ILE A 4 0.50 9.58 3.00
N ILE A 5 0.49 9.73 4.31
CA ILE A 5 -0.02 8.74 5.28
C ILE A 5 -1.16 9.39 6.05
N ILE A 6 -2.33 8.76 6.09
CA ILE A 6 -3.50 9.25 6.82
C ILE A 6 -3.88 8.21 7.86
N LYS A 7 -3.66 8.53 9.11
CA LYS A 7 -4.00 7.72 10.27
C LYS A 7 -5.05 8.44 11.11
N ASN A 8 -6.27 7.94 11.07
CA ASN A 8 -7.42 8.49 11.80
C ASN A 8 -7.89 7.63 12.98
N ASN A 9 -7.08 6.63 13.34
CA ASN A 9 -7.32 5.71 14.45
C ASN A 9 -6.18 5.78 15.48
N ASN A 10 -6.31 5.04 16.57
CA ASN A 10 -5.31 5.00 17.65
C ASN A 10 -4.21 3.94 17.42
N ASN A 11 -4.19 3.23 16.30
CA ASN A 11 -3.16 2.24 16.02
C ASN A 11 -1.82 2.93 15.77
N LYS A 12 -0.73 2.29 16.20
CA LYS A 12 0.62 2.75 15.86
C LYS A 12 1.00 2.27 14.46
N ILE A 13 1.66 3.13 13.70
CA ILE A 13 2.33 2.74 12.45
C ILE A 13 3.67 2.10 12.81
N PRO A 14 4.05 0.94 12.22
CA PRO A 14 5.35 0.36 12.48
C PRO A 14 6.50 1.36 12.22
N ASN A 15 7.42 1.48 13.16
CA ASN A 15 8.52 2.45 13.06
C ASN A 15 9.34 2.27 11.78
N LYS A 16 9.52 1.02 11.31
CA LYS A 16 10.17 0.72 10.02
C LYS A 16 9.47 1.38 8.83
N THR A 17 8.14 1.49 8.84
CA THR A 17 7.35 2.19 7.80
C THR A 17 7.63 3.69 7.83
N LEU A 18 7.63 4.31 9.01
CA LEU A 18 7.93 5.72 9.19
C LEU A 18 9.38 6.04 8.78
N GLN A 19 10.33 5.24 9.23
CA GLN A 19 11.74 5.35 8.86
C GLN A 19 11.93 5.24 7.34
N LYS A 20 11.33 4.21 6.71
CA LYS A 20 11.41 4.02 5.26
C LYS A 20 10.77 5.19 4.51
N SER A 21 9.65 5.74 5.01
CA SER A 21 9.01 6.93 4.44
C SER A 21 9.96 8.13 4.44
N SER A 22 10.69 8.35 5.54
CA SER A 22 11.70 9.39 5.67
C SER A 22 12.89 9.17 4.74
N VAL A 23 13.45 7.95 4.69
CA VAL A 23 14.63 7.63 3.88
C VAL A 23 14.35 7.80 2.38
N VAL A 24 13.19 7.32 1.89
CA VAL A 24 12.85 7.41 0.47
C VAL A 24 12.27 8.77 0.07
N ASN A 25 11.91 9.62 1.04
CA ASN A 25 11.39 10.98 0.81
C ASN A 25 12.02 11.97 1.81
N PRO A 26 13.31 12.33 1.59
CA PRO A 26 14.11 13.01 2.61
C PRO A 26 13.95 14.54 2.65
N HIS A 27 13.11 15.14 1.79
CA HIS A 27 13.14 16.58 1.50
C HIS A 27 12.15 17.41 2.34
N GLY A 28 11.64 16.85 3.45
CA GLY A 28 10.77 17.52 4.40
C GLY A 28 9.57 16.67 4.83
N LEU A 29 9.06 16.95 6.02
CA LEU A 29 7.90 16.33 6.64
C LEU A 29 6.90 17.39 7.07
N GLY A 30 5.70 17.34 6.54
CA GLY A 30 4.57 18.11 7.03
C GLY A 30 3.59 17.22 7.77
N ILE A 31 3.09 17.69 8.89
CA ILE A 31 2.17 16.95 9.77
C ILE A 31 0.94 17.81 10.00
N VAL A 32 -0.23 17.21 9.85
CA VAL A 32 -1.49 17.76 10.36
C VAL A 32 -1.99 16.83 11.46
N TRP A 33 -2.03 17.31 12.68
CA TRP A 33 -2.59 16.58 13.82
C TRP A 33 -4.11 16.64 13.77
N LEU A 34 -4.78 15.51 13.57
CA LEU A 34 -6.24 15.48 13.35
C LEU A 34 -7.08 15.66 14.62
N ASP A 35 -6.46 15.61 15.79
CA ASP A 35 -7.09 15.97 17.09
C ASP A 35 -7.21 17.49 17.28
N THR A 36 -6.22 18.25 16.80
CA THR A 36 -6.14 19.72 16.96
C THR A 36 -6.25 20.50 15.66
N TYR A 37 -6.00 19.86 14.53
CA TYR A 37 -5.81 20.45 13.20
C TYR A 37 -4.65 21.46 13.13
N LYS A 38 -3.70 21.33 14.08
CA LYS A 38 -2.44 22.06 14.03
C LYS A 38 -1.54 21.48 12.93
N ILE A 39 -0.91 22.36 12.17
CA ILE A 39 0.03 22.01 11.10
C ILE A 39 1.46 22.28 11.60
N GLU A 40 2.35 21.34 11.34
CA GLU A 40 3.77 21.42 11.66
C GLU A 40 4.61 21.03 10.44
N TYR A 41 5.77 21.69 10.30
CA TYR A 41 6.75 21.41 9.26
C TYR A 41 8.10 21.15 9.91
N THR A 42 8.77 20.10 9.46
CA THR A 42 10.07 19.69 10.01
C THR A 42 10.89 18.93 8.98
N ASP A 43 12.13 18.62 9.31
CA ASP A 43 12.94 17.68 8.55
C ASP A 43 12.32 16.27 8.59
N SER A 44 12.42 15.54 7.49
CA SER A 44 11.90 14.17 7.39
C SER A 44 12.52 13.21 8.41
N LYS A 45 13.77 13.47 8.85
CA LYS A 45 14.47 12.69 9.89
C LYS A 45 13.76 12.71 11.24
N ASN A 46 12.90 13.69 11.48
CA ASN A 46 12.09 13.79 12.69
C ASN A 46 10.82 12.94 12.65
N TYR A 47 10.80 11.87 11.82
CA TYR A 47 9.68 10.95 11.67
C TYR A 47 9.25 10.26 12.97
N SER A 48 10.14 10.13 13.96
CA SER A 48 9.84 9.57 15.28
C SER A 48 8.71 10.30 16.02
N ARG A 49 8.44 11.58 15.67
CA ARG A 49 7.26 12.32 16.16
C ARG A 49 5.93 11.67 15.81
N LEU A 50 5.91 10.82 14.77
CA LEU A 50 4.75 10.08 14.32
C LEU A 50 4.60 8.70 14.99
N ASP A 51 5.55 8.29 15.83
CA ASP A 51 5.42 7.10 16.71
C ASP A 51 4.49 7.41 17.89
N THR A 52 3.23 7.57 17.60
CA THR A 52 2.20 8.02 18.53
C THR A 52 0.85 7.39 18.22
N ASN A 53 -0.02 7.34 19.23
CA ASN A 53 -1.42 6.95 19.06
C ASN A 53 -2.29 8.10 18.50
N ARG A 54 -1.80 9.36 18.51
CA ARG A 54 -2.56 10.50 17.98
C ARG A 54 -2.88 10.32 16.50
N PRO A 55 -4.09 10.69 16.04
CA PRO A 55 -4.44 10.69 14.64
C PRO A 55 -3.72 11.83 13.89
N PHE A 56 -3.26 11.55 12.66
CA PHE A 56 -2.54 12.53 11.86
C PHE A 56 -2.65 12.29 10.34
N ILE A 57 -2.35 13.35 9.58
CA ILE A 57 -1.97 13.25 8.16
C ILE A 57 -0.51 13.69 8.06
N ALA A 58 0.35 12.83 7.52
CA ALA A 58 1.75 13.12 7.30
C ALA A 58 2.08 13.11 5.81
N HIS A 59 2.88 14.07 5.36
CA HIS A 59 3.41 14.15 4.02
C HIS A 59 4.93 14.16 4.06
N PHE A 60 5.56 13.08 3.59
CA PHE A 60 7.00 13.02 3.37
C PHE A 60 7.31 13.43 1.93
N ARG A 61 8.06 14.50 1.78
CA ARG A 61 8.35 15.10 0.49
C ARG A 61 9.54 14.45 -0.22
N TYR A 62 9.36 14.18 -1.51
CA TYR A 62 10.44 13.96 -2.47
C TYR A 62 10.34 15.05 -3.54
N ALA A 63 11.30 15.97 -3.57
CA ALA A 63 11.28 17.10 -4.50
C ALA A 63 11.51 16.61 -5.93
N THR A 64 10.53 16.83 -6.80
CA THR A 64 10.59 16.64 -8.25
C THR A 64 10.52 18.00 -8.98
N VAL A 65 9.89 18.98 -8.33
CA VAL A 65 9.75 20.38 -8.80
C VAL A 65 9.95 21.29 -7.59
N GLY A 66 10.61 22.43 -7.81
CA GLY A 66 10.93 23.44 -6.80
C GLY A 66 12.08 23.04 -5.86
N LYS A 67 12.67 24.04 -5.21
CA LYS A 67 13.82 23.87 -4.30
C LYS A 67 13.49 22.93 -3.14
N VAL A 68 14.51 22.20 -2.69
CA VAL A 68 14.45 21.50 -1.40
C VAL A 68 14.44 22.53 -0.26
N GLY A 69 13.54 22.36 0.70
CA GLY A 69 13.42 23.23 1.86
C GLY A 69 12.01 23.24 2.43
N LEU A 70 11.88 23.74 3.66
CA LEU A 70 10.60 23.76 4.40
C LEU A 70 9.53 24.61 3.70
N SER A 71 9.91 25.68 2.99
CA SER A 71 8.99 26.54 2.23
C SER A 71 8.27 25.83 1.08
N ASN A 72 8.80 24.67 0.66
CA ASN A 72 8.20 23.77 -0.34
C ASN A 72 7.73 22.44 0.28
N THR A 73 7.57 22.37 1.60
CA THR A 73 7.01 21.19 2.30
C THR A 73 5.50 21.32 2.43
N HIS A 74 4.76 20.25 2.12
CA HIS A 74 3.31 20.19 2.22
C HIS A 74 2.83 20.12 3.67
N PRO A 75 1.57 20.56 3.99
CA PRO A 75 0.56 21.08 3.06
C PRO A 75 0.77 22.55 2.73
N PHE A 76 0.23 22.98 1.58
CA PHE A 76 0.25 24.39 1.19
C PHE A 76 -1.10 25.05 1.45
N ARG A 77 -1.08 26.26 1.99
CA ARG A 77 -2.27 27.07 2.19
C ARG A 77 -2.87 27.49 0.84
N CYS A 78 -4.16 27.36 0.69
CA CYS A 78 -4.90 27.77 -0.50
C CYS A 78 -5.30 29.25 -0.38
N GLY A 79 -4.45 30.12 -0.89
CA GLY A 79 -4.64 31.58 -0.78
C GLY A 79 -4.62 32.06 0.69
N LYS A 80 -5.61 32.91 1.05
CA LYS A 80 -5.80 33.43 2.43
C LYS A 80 -6.76 32.59 3.27
N SER A 81 -7.28 31.49 2.74
CA SER A 81 -8.30 30.63 3.40
C SER A 81 -7.70 29.79 4.53
N HIS A 82 -8.55 29.04 5.22
CA HIS A 82 -8.15 28.01 6.18
C HIS A 82 -7.98 26.62 5.52
N GLU A 83 -8.03 26.59 4.18
CA GLU A 83 -7.83 25.38 3.39
C GLU A 83 -6.36 25.17 3.06
N TYR A 84 -5.93 23.92 3.14
CA TYR A 84 -4.57 23.47 2.80
C TYR A 84 -4.63 22.29 1.85
N LEU A 85 -3.64 22.14 0.97
CA LEU A 85 -3.54 21.06 -0.01
C LEU A 85 -2.22 20.31 0.12
N MET A 86 -2.32 18.98 0.09
CA MET A 86 -1.18 18.05 -0.09
C MET A 86 -1.34 17.31 -1.41
N MET A 87 -0.22 16.93 -2.03
CA MET A 87 -0.21 16.12 -3.25
C MET A 87 0.91 15.08 -3.21
N ASN A 88 0.60 13.86 -3.65
CA ASN A 88 1.60 12.90 -4.10
C ASN A 88 1.40 12.63 -5.60
N GLY A 89 2.33 13.10 -6.37
CA GLY A 89 2.37 13.08 -7.83
C GLY A 89 3.26 14.20 -8.33
N THR A 90 3.26 14.44 -9.63
CA THR A 90 3.95 15.57 -10.28
C THR A 90 3.09 16.11 -11.41
N ILE A 91 2.83 17.40 -11.40
CA ILE A 91 2.13 18.11 -12.46
C ILE A 91 3.17 18.94 -13.22
N ARG A 92 3.71 18.37 -14.31
CA ARG A 92 4.84 18.96 -15.06
C ARG A 92 4.55 20.34 -15.65
N THR A 93 3.28 20.69 -15.84
CA THR A 93 2.85 21.99 -16.36
C THR A 93 2.73 23.07 -15.29
N LEU A 94 3.00 22.71 -14.03
CA LEU A 94 2.92 23.60 -12.86
C LEU A 94 4.24 23.63 -12.11
N GLY A 95 4.49 24.77 -11.46
CA GLY A 95 5.73 24.97 -10.71
C GLY A 95 6.91 25.39 -11.56
N ASN A 96 8.04 25.59 -10.92
CA ASN A 96 9.31 26.00 -11.51
C ASN A 96 10.47 25.59 -10.59
N ASP A 97 11.69 26.08 -10.87
CA ASP A 97 12.88 25.77 -10.06
C ASP A 97 12.78 26.26 -8.59
N ARG A 98 11.93 27.24 -8.31
CA ARG A 98 11.78 27.84 -6.97
C ARG A 98 10.57 27.28 -6.22
N GLU A 99 9.42 27.17 -6.89
CA GLU A 99 8.14 26.77 -6.30
C GLU A 99 7.68 25.42 -6.83
N CYS A 100 7.25 24.53 -5.92
CA CYS A 100 6.71 23.25 -6.33
C CYS A 100 5.30 23.40 -6.95
N ASP A 101 4.99 22.45 -7.81
CA ASP A 101 3.73 22.35 -8.55
C ASP A 101 2.48 22.38 -7.64
N THR A 102 2.52 21.72 -6.48
CA THR A 102 1.41 21.71 -5.52
C THR A 102 1.15 23.11 -4.94
N LYS A 103 2.19 23.90 -4.68
CA LYS A 103 2.02 25.25 -4.14
C LYS A 103 1.35 26.16 -5.18
N VAL A 104 1.75 26.04 -6.43
CA VAL A 104 1.13 26.74 -7.55
C VAL A 104 -0.33 26.29 -7.73
N LEU A 105 -0.59 24.98 -7.65
CA LEU A 105 -1.95 24.45 -7.73
C LEU A 105 -2.83 24.95 -6.59
N ALA A 106 -2.33 24.94 -5.35
CA ALA A 106 -3.05 25.44 -4.18
C ALA A 106 -3.50 26.90 -4.35
N ASN A 107 -2.63 27.75 -4.91
CA ASN A 107 -2.96 29.14 -5.24
C ASN A 107 -3.98 29.24 -6.37
N LYS A 108 -3.94 28.36 -7.38
CA LYS A 108 -4.91 28.36 -8.50
C LYS A 108 -6.30 27.95 -8.01
N ILE A 109 -6.41 26.84 -7.27
CA ILE A 109 -7.72 26.34 -6.82
C ILE A 109 -8.34 27.20 -5.74
N SER A 110 -7.56 27.99 -4.99
CA SER A 110 -8.08 28.93 -4.00
C SER A 110 -9.01 30.01 -4.59
N LYS A 111 -8.91 30.25 -5.90
CA LYS A 111 -9.73 31.19 -6.67
C LYS A 111 -11.01 30.55 -7.23
N LYS A 112 -11.22 29.26 -6.97
CA LYS A 112 -12.35 28.47 -7.46
C LYS A 112 -13.30 28.11 -6.32
N ASP A 113 -14.57 27.87 -6.65
CA ASP A 113 -15.52 27.36 -5.68
C ASP A 113 -15.03 26.00 -5.13
N ARG A 114 -15.24 25.79 -3.84
CA ARG A 114 -14.84 24.55 -3.16
C ARG A 114 -15.49 23.30 -3.79
N ASN A 115 -16.68 23.43 -4.32
CA ASN A 115 -17.42 22.37 -5.00
C ASN A 115 -16.77 21.95 -6.33
N GLU A 116 -16.03 22.85 -6.99
CA GLU A 116 -15.31 22.56 -8.23
C GLU A 116 -14.02 21.75 -8.00
N TRP A 117 -13.47 21.75 -6.78
CA TRP A 117 -12.16 21.15 -6.50
C TRP A 117 -12.11 19.67 -6.85
N LYS A 118 -13.18 18.92 -6.61
CA LYS A 118 -13.23 17.50 -6.97
C LYS A 118 -13.02 17.30 -8.47
N ASN A 119 -13.73 18.08 -9.30
CA ASN A 119 -13.63 17.98 -10.75
C ASN A 119 -12.25 18.43 -11.27
N ILE A 120 -11.68 19.49 -10.67
CA ILE A 120 -10.36 20.00 -11.06
C ILE A 120 -9.26 18.98 -10.69
N LEU A 121 -9.29 18.45 -9.47
CA LEU A 121 -8.25 17.55 -8.97
C LEU A 121 -8.33 16.14 -9.60
N SER A 122 -9.53 15.68 -10.00
CA SER A 122 -9.70 14.39 -10.69
C SER A 122 -9.11 14.34 -12.10
N GLN A 123 -8.83 15.49 -12.70
CA GLN A 123 -8.15 15.56 -14.01
C GLN A 123 -6.66 15.13 -13.96
N TYR A 124 -6.09 15.06 -12.77
CA TYR A 124 -4.70 14.67 -12.57
C TYR A 124 -4.60 13.27 -11.98
N SER A 125 -3.71 12.43 -12.52
CA SER A 125 -3.37 11.12 -11.96
C SER A 125 -2.51 11.23 -10.69
N CYS A 126 -2.86 12.19 -9.83
CA CYS A 126 -2.18 12.49 -8.57
C CYS A 126 -3.11 12.20 -7.38
N ARG A 127 -2.53 11.98 -6.23
CA ARG A 127 -3.24 11.76 -4.97
C ARG A 127 -3.27 13.06 -4.19
N PHE A 128 -4.47 13.50 -3.78
CA PHE A 128 -4.60 14.76 -3.06
C PHE A 128 -5.30 14.58 -1.72
N VAL A 129 -4.91 15.43 -0.77
CA VAL A 129 -5.63 15.60 0.49
C VAL A 129 -5.77 17.09 0.74
N SER A 130 -6.99 17.55 0.95
CA SER A 130 -7.24 18.90 1.48
C SER A 130 -7.60 18.83 2.95
N VAL A 131 -7.21 19.87 3.68
CA VAL A 131 -7.47 20.03 5.12
C VAL A 131 -8.04 21.41 5.38
N ASN A 132 -9.18 21.49 6.07
CA ASN A 132 -9.73 22.75 6.58
C ASN A 132 -9.47 22.85 8.09
N THR A 133 -8.57 23.72 8.50
CA THR A 133 -8.17 23.87 9.90
C THR A 133 -9.23 24.54 10.78
N LYS A 134 -10.12 25.37 10.21
CA LYS A 134 -11.23 26.02 10.93
C LYS A 134 -12.40 25.07 11.15
N ARG A 135 -12.80 24.33 10.09
CA ARG A 135 -13.90 23.35 10.15
C ARG A 135 -13.47 22.00 10.75
N LYS A 136 -12.18 21.81 10.97
CA LYS A 136 -11.59 20.55 11.46
C LYS A 136 -12.03 19.35 10.61
N GLN A 137 -11.79 19.43 9.29
CA GLN A 137 -12.18 18.42 8.31
C GLN A 137 -11.05 18.21 7.31
N TYR A 138 -10.98 16.99 6.76
CA TYR A 138 -10.12 16.70 5.61
C TYR A 138 -10.89 15.92 4.54
N GLN A 139 -10.42 16.00 3.31
CA GLN A 139 -10.98 15.27 2.18
C GLN A 139 -9.88 14.64 1.35
N ILE A 140 -10.07 13.37 0.98
CA ILE A 140 -9.19 12.64 0.07
C ILE A 140 -9.80 12.71 -1.33
N TYR A 141 -9.00 13.10 -2.33
CA TYR A 141 -9.37 13.07 -3.74
C TYR A 141 -8.58 11.97 -4.45
N ASN A 142 -9.16 11.41 -5.52
CA ASN A 142 -8.62 10.26 -6.24
C ASN A 142 -8.31 9.12 -5.25
N LYS A 143 -9.30 8.80 -4.41
CA LYS A 143 -9.17 7.89 -3.27
C LYS A 143 -8.84 6.46 -3.70
N ASP A 144 -9.25 6.09 -4.91
CA ASP A 144 -8.93 4.83 -5.60
C ASP A 144 -7.42 4.63 -5.82
N LEU A 145 -6.65 5.73 -5.84
CA LEU A 145 -5.19 5.70 -5.94
C LEU A 145 -4.48 5.50 -4.59
N PHE A 146 -5.20 5.48 -3.48
CA PHE A 146 -4.68 5.18 -2.15
C PHE A 146 -4.94 3.73 -1.78
N THR A 147 -4.01 3.12 -1.06
CA THR A 147 -4.17 1.78 -0.49
C THR A 147 -4.43 1.89 1.01
N LYS A 148 -5.40 1.16 1.53
CA LYS A 148 -5.71 1.11 2.96
C LYS A 148 -5.17 -0.19 3.55
N VAL A 149 -4.28 -0.07 4.55
CA VAL A 149 -3.69 -1.20 5.29
C VAL A 149 -3.87 -0.94 6.78
N ASP A 150 -4.47 -1.89 7.51
CA ASP A 150 -4.73 -1.81 8.96
C ASP A 150 -5.43 -0.50 9.39
N GLY A 151 -6.36 -0.03 8.54
CA GLY A 151 -7.12 1.19 8.81
C GLY A 151 -6.41 2.49 8.42
N VAL A 152 -5.13 2.44 8.03
CA VAL A 152 -4.31 3.59 7.61
C VAL A 152 -4.28 3.70 6.09
N TRP A 153 -4.45 4.92 5.55
CA TRP A 153 -4.34 5.18 4.12
C TRP A 153 -2.92 5.58 3.74
N TYR A 154 -2.41 4.97 2.68
CA TYR A 154 -1.10 5.25 2.10
C TYR A 154 -1.26 5.66 0.64
N SER A 155 -0.70 6.80 0.26
CA SER A 155 -0.66 7.22 -1.14
C SER A 155 0.39 6.46 -1.96
N LYS A 156 1.22 5.65 -1.31
CA LYS A 156 2.25 4.80 -1.91
C LYS A 156 2.61 3.66 -0.97
N THR A 157 2.70 2.46 -1.49
CA THR A 157 2.86 1.23 -0.68
C THR A 157 4.29 0.74 -0.55
N ASN A 158 5.22 1.29 -1.34
CA ASN A 158 6.65 0.92 -1.26
C ASN A 158 7.32 1.23 0.09
N VAL A 159 6.67 1.99 0.96
CA VAL A 159 7.13 2.28 2.33
C VAL A 159 6.71 1.21 3.33
N LEU A 160 5.74 0.38 2.97
CA LEU A 160 5.23 -0.70 3.82
C LEU A 160 6.26 -1.84 3.94
N PRO A 161 6.24 -2.60 5.04
CA PRO A 161 7.09 -3.76 5.21
C PRO A 161 6.72 -4.86 4.21
N SER A 162 7.71 -5.60 3.74
CA SER A 162 7.48 -6.79 2.92
C SER A 162 6.73 -7.86 3.70
N VAL A 163 5.96 -8.66 2.99
CA VAL A 163 5.18 -9.79 3.54
C VAL A 163 5.64 -11.11 2.93
N TYR A 164 5.28 -12.23 3.54
CA TYR A 164 5.51 -13.55 2.98
C TYR A 164 4.28 -14.02 2.21
N VAL A 165 4.50 -14.60 1.02
CA VAL A 165 3.46 -15.21 0.19
C VAL A 165 3.88 -16.64 -0.14
N GLY A 166 3.02 -17.60 0.15
CA GLY A 166 3.15 -18.99 -0.24
C GLY A 166 2.40 -19.24 -1.55
N VAL A 167 3.11 -19.73 -2.57
CA VAL A 167 2.57 -20.03 -3.90
C VAL A 167 2.64 -21.52 -4.19
N TYR A 168 1.53 -22.07 -4.66
CA TYR A 168 1.38 -23.51 -4.93
C TYR A 168 1.13 -23.83 -6.41
N GLY A 169 0.84 -22.82 -7.24
CA GLY A 169 0.37 -22.96 -8.63
C GLY A 169 1.32 -22.36 -9.67
N THR A 170 0.74 -21.64 -10.62
CA THR A 170 1.43 -21.05 -11.78
C THR A 170 2.44 -19.95 -11.42
N LEU A 171 2.43 -19.47 -10.20
CA LEU A 171 3.41 -18.52 -9.65
C LEU A 171 4.74 -19.19 -9.21
N LYS A 172 4.78 -20.53 -9.09
CA LYS A 172 6.01 -21.28 -8.76
C LYS A 172 7.05 -21.15 -9.87
N ARG A 173 8.31 -21.37 -9.52
CA ARG A 173 9.43 -21.42 -10.48
C ARG A 173 9.16 -22.41 -11.60
N GLY A 174 9.52 -22.02 -12.82
CA GLY A 174 9.29 -22.83 -14.02
C GLY A 174 7.89 -22.71 -14.63
N HIS A 175 7.00 -21.90 -14.04
CA HIS A 175 5.64 -21.66 -14.57
C HIS A 175 5.46 -20.22 -15.07
N GLY A 176 4.48 -20.02 -15.95
CA GLY A 176 4.32 -18.77 -16.72
C GLY A 176 4.13 -17.49 -15.91
N ASN A 177 3.49 -17.56 -14.73
CA ASN A 177 3.23 -16.39 -13.90
C ASN A 177 4.37 -16.07 -12.93
N HIS A 178 5.41 -16.92 -12.85
CA HIS A 178 6.57 -16.70 -11.97
C HIS A 178 7.28 -15.35 -12.22
N ARG A 179 7.17 -14.80 -13.42
CA ARG A 179 7.72 -13.47 -13.78
C ARG A 179 7.34 -12.36 -12.80
N LEU A 180 6.16 -12.45 -12.16
CA LEU A 180 5.71 -11.47 -11.16
C LEU A 180 6.52 -11.52 -9.83
N LEU A 181 7.22 -12.62 -9.59
CA LEU A 181 8.02 -12.84 -8.38
C LEU A 181 9.54 -12.71 -8.63
N MET A 182 9.98 -12.39 -9.83
CA MET A 182 11.42 -12.33 -10.18
C MET A 182 12.19 -11.30 -9.35
N SER A 183 11.56 -10.20 -8.96
CA SER A 183 12.16 -9.18 -8.08
C SER A 183 12.03 -9.50 -6.59
N SER A 184 11.33 -10.58 -6.23
CA SER A 184 11.06 -10.98 -4.85
C SER A 184 12.14 -11.91 -4.31
N THR A 185 12.33 -11.91 -2.98
CA THR A 185 13.29 -12.79 -2.35
C THR A 185 12.68 -14.18 -2.13
N PHE A 186 13.23 -15.21 -2.77
CA PHE A 186 12.86 -16.59 -2.48
C PHE A 186 13.35 -16.99 -1.08
N ILE A 187 12.44 -17.46 -0.24
CA ILE A 187 12.73 -17.86 1.14
C ILE A 187 12.99 -19.36 1.24
N GLY A 188 12.29 -20.16 0.44
CA GLY A 188 12.46 -21.60 0.43
C GLY A 188 11.18 -22.34 0.04
N LYS A 189 11.26 -23.68 0.08
CA LYS A 189 10.13 -24.59 -0.11
C LYS A 189 9.60 -25.03 1.24
N GLY A 190 8.30 -25.35 1.27
CA GLY A 190 7.61 -25.88 2.45
C GLY A 190 6.30 -26.53 2.07
N LYS A 191 5.50 -26.81 3.08
CA LYS A 191 4.12 -27.32 2.93
C LYS A 191 3.20 -26.54 3.86
N THR A 192 1.92 -26.43 3.48
CA THR A 192 0.92 -25.91 4.41
C THR A 192 0.94 -26.73 5.71
N ASN A 193 0.90 -26.07 6.86
CA ASN A 193 0.94 -26.78 8.16
C ASN A 193 -0.34 -27.61 8.34
N ASP A 194 -1.47 -27.07 7.92
CA ASP A 194 -2.74 -27.78 7.88
C ASP A 194 -2.99 -28.42 6.52
N ARG A 195 -3.87 -29.41 6.46
CA ARG A 195 -4.29 -30.05 5.22
C ARG A 195 -5.36 -29.22 4.53
N TYR A 196 -5.24 -29.05 3.21
CA TYR A 196 -6.23 -28.39 2.36
C TYR A 196 -6.47 -29.17 1.07
N PRO A 197 -7.69 -29.15 0.52
CA PRO A 197 -7.96 -29.73 -0.80
C PRO A 197 -7.30 -28.87 -1.89
N LEU A 198 -6.37 -29.45 -2.63
CA LEU A 198 -5.85 -28.88 -3.89
C LEU A 198 -6.41 -29.67 -5.03
N THR A 199 -7.20 -29.07 -5.90
CA THR A 199 -7.69 -29.67 -7.14
C THR A 199 -6.98 -29.05 -8.34
N ILE A 200 -6.86 -29.81 -9.43
CA ILE A 200 -6.20 -29.37 -10.66
C ILE A 200 -7.11 -29.72 -11.82
N SER A 201 -7.55 -28.71 -12.55
CA SER A 201 -8.16 -28.87 -13.87
C SER A 201 -7.34 -28.08 -14.91
N SER A 202 -7.82 -26.98 -15.44
CA SER A 202 -7.02 -26.04 -16.25
C SER A 202 -6.02 -25.24 -15.39
N LEU A 203 -6.39 -24.96 -14.15
CA LEU A 203 -5.61 -24.23 -13.15
C LEU A 203 -5.62 -24.97 -11.81
N PRO A 204 -4.65 -24.69 -10.91
CA PRO A 204 -4.67 -25.21 -9.55
C PRO A 204 -5.60 -24.40 -8.65
N TYR A 205 -6.51 -25.08 -7.95
CA TYR A 205 -7.47 -24.47 -7.03
C TYR A 205 -7.24 -25.02 -5.62
N LEU A 206 -6.81 -24.16 -4.71
CA LEU A 206 -6.71 -24.48 -3.29
C LEU A 206 -7.98 -24.03 -2.59
N HIS A 207 -8.64 -24.94 -1.88
CA HIS A 207 -9.90 -24.67 -1.19
C HIS A 207 -9.66 -24.43 0.30
N LYS A 208 -10.34 -23.44 0.88
CA LYS A 208 -10.24 -23.12 2.33
C LYS A 208 -11.13 -24.07 3.13
N GLN A 209 -10.71 -25.32 3.20
CA GLN A 209 -11.32 -26.34 4.03
C GLN A 209 -10.21 -27.09 4.77
N GLU A 210 -10.03 -26.73 6.02
CA GLU A 210 -9.00 -27.33 6.88
C GLU A 210 -9.27 -28.81 7.16
N ASN A 211 -8.20 -29.58 7.40
CA ASN A 211 -8.22 -31.01 7.71
C ASN A 211 -8.73 -31.92 6.60
N VAL A 212 -8.95 -31.39 5.39
CA VAL A 212 -9.30 -32.17 4.19
C VAL A 212 -8.16 -32.11 3.18
N GLY A 213 -7.90 -33.18 2.46
CA GLY A 213 -6.84 -33.24 1.44
C GLY A 213 -5.44 -33.44 2.04
N HIS A 214 -4.50 -32.62 1.62
CA HIS A 214 -3.08 -32.82 1.91
C HIS A 214 -2.39 -31.55 2.45
N ASN A 215 -1.24 -31.72 3.11
CA ASN A 215 -0.28 -30.64 3.29
C ASN A 215 0.31 -30.28 1.94
N VAL A 216 -0.13 -29.15 1.36
CA VAL A 216 0.16 -28.76 -0.02
C VAL A 216 1.56 -28.15 -0.13
N GLU A 217 2.34 -28.59 -1.10
CA GLU A 217 3.69 -28.06 -1.37
C GLU A 217 3.62 -26.62 -1.90
N VAL A 218 4.40 -25.74 -1.28
CA VAL A 218 4.46 -24.31 -1.61
C VAL A 218 5.91 -23.84 -1.75
N GLU A 219 6.10 -22.82 -2.57
CA GLU A 219 7.28 -21.98 -2.56
C GLU A 219 6.94 -20.68 -1.83
N VAL A 220 7.80 -20.24 -0.91
CA VAL A 220 7.58 -19.02 -0.13
C VAL A 220 8.49 -17.90 -0.61
N TYR A 221 7.91 -16.74 -0.84
CA TYR A 221 8.58 -15.52 -1.27
C TYR A 221 8.32 -14.39 -0.29
N LYS A 222 9.35 -13.57 -0.04
CA LYS A 222 9.20 -12.27 0.61
C LYS A 222 8.97 -11.23 -0.46
N VAL A 223 7.77 -10.64 -0.48
CA VAL A 223 7.31 -9.68 -1.50
C VAL A 223 7.09 -8.30 -0.88
N ASP A 224 7.32 -7.25 -1.64
CA ASP A 224 6.89 -5.92 -1.27
C ASP A 224 5.39 -5.71 -1.59
N HIS A 225 4.80 -4.65 -1.06
CA HIS A 225 3.38 -4.36 -1.30
C HIS A 225 3.02 -4.10 -2.76
N PRO A 226 3.83 -3.40 -3.57
CA PRO A 226 3.57 -3.28 -5.01
C PRO A 226 3.48 -4.63 -5.72
N THR A 227 4.36 -5.57 -5.39
CA THR A 227 4.29 -6.94 -5.91
C THR A 227 3.04 -7.65 -5.41
N LEU A 228 2.71 -7.55 -4.12
CA LEU A 228 1.49 -8.13 -3.56
C LEU A 228 0.23 -7.62 -4.27
N GLU A 229 0.14 -6.32 -4.60
CA GLU A 229 -0.96 -5.75 -5.37
C GLU A 229 -1.05 -6.30 -6.81
N GLN A 230 0.11 -6.64 -7.42
CA GLN A 230 0.13 -7.31 -8.73
C GLN A 230 -0.38 -8.75 -8.64
N LEU A 231 0.00 -9.47 -7.57
CA LEU A 231 -0.52 -10.81 -7.30
C LEU A 231 -2.02 -10.77 -7.05
N ASP A 232 -2.51 -9.83 -6.24
CA ASP A 232 -3.95 -9.64 -5.98
C ASP A 232 -4.75 -9.43 -7.28
N ARG A 233 -4.20 -8.65 -8.22
CA ARG A 233 -4.83 -8.45 -9.54
C ARG A 233 -4.84 -9.72 -10.39
N LEU A 234 -3.72 -10.46 -10.43
CA LEU A 234 -3.64 -11.73 -11.15
C LEU A 234 -4.67 -12.74 -10.63
N GLU A 235 -4.78 -12.84 -9.30
CA GLU A 235 -5.63 -13.81 -8.62
C GLU A 235 -7.10 -13.35 -8.52
N GLY A 236 -7.43 -12.14 -8.98
CA GLY A 236 -8.78 -11.56 -8.89
C GLY A 236 -9.25 -11.39 -7.43
N HIS A 237 -8.32 -11.09 -6.52
CA HIS A 237 -8.61 -10.88 -5.10
C HIS A 237 -9.51 -9.65 -4.90
N PRO A 238 -10.54 -9.71 -4.04
CA PRO A 238 -10.94 -10.84 -3.18
C PRO A 238 -12.02 -11.76 -3.77
N HIS A 239 -12.42 -11.58 -5.03
CA HIS A 239 -13.64 -12.17 -5.61
C HIS A 239 -13.44 -13.58 -6.17
N PHE A 240 -12.37 -13.82 -6.93
CA PHE A 240 -12.09 -15.14 -7.49
C PHE A 240 -11.22 -15.98 -6.53
N TYR A 241 -10.04 -15.48 -6.15
CA TYR A 241 -9.31 -16.00 -5.02
C TYR A 241 -9.31 -14.96 -3.88
N LYS A 242 -9.31 -15.45 -2.65
CA LYS A 242 -9.12 -14.64 -1.45
C LYS A 242 -7.84 -15.09 -0.77
N ARG A 243 -6.92 -14.16 -0.51
CA ARG A 243 -5.74 -14.48 0.27
C ARG A 243 -6.03 -14.46 1.76
N GLU A 244 -5.51 -15.46 2.45
CA GLU A 244 -5.57 -15.59 3.90
C GLU A 244 -4.19 -15.94 4.45
N VAL A 245 -3.92 -15.54 5.68
CA VAL A 245 -2.68 -15.90 6.36
C VAL A 245 -2.83 -17.30 6.95
N ILE A 246 -1.90 -18.19 6.58
CA ILE A 246 -1.79 -19.53 7.14
C ILE A 246 -0.35 -19.82 7.56
N GLU A 247 -0.15 -20.86 8.36
CA GLU A 247 1.17 -21.36 8.69
C GLU A 247 1.71 -22.29 7.61
N ILE A 248 2.95 -22.07 7.25
CA ILE A 248 3.74 -22.91 6.34
C ILE A 248 4.87 -23.56 7.14
N ARG A 249 4.93 -24.89 7.10
CA ARG A 249 6.08 -25.64 7.61
C ARG A 249 7.15 -25.69 6.53
N MET A 250 8.18 -24.91 6.72
CA MET A 250 9.33 -24.86 5.80
C MET A 250 10.12 -26.17 5.84
N ASN A 251 10.83 -26.50 4.76
CA ASN A 251 11.71 -27.68 4.74
C ASN A 251 12.81 -27.65 5.80
N SER A 252 13.14 -26.46 6.32
CA SER A 252 14.05 -26.28 7.47
C SER A 252 13.43 -26.65 8.84
N GLY A 253 12.15 -27.05 8.88
CA GLY A 253 11.38 -27.30 10.11
C GLY A 253 10.71 -26.05 10.72
N ARG A 254 11.12 -24.84 10.30
CA ARG A 254 10.55 -23.58 10.82
C ARG A 254 9.10 -23.42 10.38
N LEU A 255 8.23 -22.92 11.27
CA LEU A 255 6.91 -22.40 10.92
C LEU A 255 7.01 -20.92 10.50
N LEU A 256 6.30 -20.57 9.45
CA LEU A 256 6.27 -19.23 8.88
C LEU A 256 4.85 -18.86 8.47
N SER A 257 4.31 -17.76 9.02
CA SER A 257 3.02 -17.22 8.58
C SER A 257 3.16 -16.54 7.22
N ALA A 258 2.36 -16.95 6.25
CA ALA A 258 2.38 -16.42 4.89
C ALA A 258 0.96 -16.26 4.33
N TRP A 259 0.78 -15.27 3.44
CA TRP A 259 -0.43 -15.16 2.64
C TRP A 259 -0.48 -16.28 1.60
N VAL A 260 -1.63 -16.93 1.49
CA VAL A 260 -1.91 -17.95 0.47
C VAL A 260 -3.28 -17.67 -0.14
N TYR A 261 -3.43 -17.86 -1.45
CA TYR A 261 -4.67 -17.59 -2.15
C TYR A 261 -5.56 -18.84 -2.18
N PHE A 262 -6.82 -18.68 -1.76
CA PHE A 262 -7.85 -19.72 -1.73
C PHE A 262 -8.99 -19.36 -2.69
N VAL A 263 -9.42 -20.30 -3.52
CA VAL A 263 -10.57 -20.10 -4.41
C VAL A 263 -11.86 -19.94 -3.60
N GLN A 264 -12.76 -19.04 -4.04
CA GLN A 264 -13.95 -18.70 -3.26
C GLN A 264 -15.20 -19.49 -3.67
N SER A 265 -15.43 -19.71 -4.96
CA SER A 265 -16.74 -20.12 -5.46
C SER A 265 -16.73 -21.48 -6.18
N ARG A 266 -15.73 -22.33 -5.90
CA ARG A 266 -15.61 -23.64 -6.54
C ARG A 266 -15.77 -24.78 -5.55
N SER A 267 -16.62 -25.77 -5.89
CA SER A 267 -16.69 -27.03 -5.12
C SER A 267 -15.56 -27.97 -5.54
N HIS A 268 -15.04 -28.73 -4.59
CA HIS A 268 -14.06 -29.79 -4.86
C HIS A 268 -14.66 -31.21 -4.66
N LYS A 269 -15.98 -31.30 -4.47
CA LYS A 269 -16.65 -32.60 -4.30
C LYS A 269 -16.40 -33.48 -5.53
N ASN A 270 -15.99 -34.74 -5.30
CA ASN A 270 -15.67 -35.74 -6.31
C ASN A 270 -14.46 -35.43 -7.22
N GLU A 271 -13.64 -34.40 -6.87
CA GLU A 271 -12.39 -34.12 -7.59
C GLU A 271 -11.21 -34.85 -6.92
N LYS A 272 -10.22 -35.25 -7.76
CA LYS A 272 -8.95 -35.79 -7.26
C LYS A 272 -8.19 -34.71 -6.51
N LEU A 273 -7.68 -35.05 -5.32
CA LEU A 273 -6.92 -34.14 -4.47
C LEU A 273 -5.41 -34.37 -4.63
N TYR A 274 -4.67 -33.29 -4.74
CA TYR A 274 -3.24 -33.30 -5.03
C TYR A 274 -2.41 -32.72 -3.87
N LYS A 275 -1.16 -33.18 -3.74
CA LYS A 275 -0.17 -32.65 -2.78
C LYS A 275 0.62 -31.48 -3.37
N ARG A 276 0.69 -31.41 -4.73
CA ARG A 276 1.47 -30.40 -5.45
C ARG A 276 0.88 -30.13 -6.84
N TYR A 277 1.17 -28.94 -7.37
CA TYR A 277 0.94 -28.58 -8.78
C TYR A 277 2.25 -28.69 -9.56
N GLY A 278 2.19 -29.29 -10.77
CA GLY A 278 3.35 -29.50 -11.63
C GLY A 278 4.28 -30.61 -11.12
N GLY A 279 4.60 -31.53 -11.99
CA GLY A 279 5.42 -32.70 -11.77
C GLY A 279 4.60 -33.97 -11.93
N HIS A 280 4.84 -34.66 -13.01
CA HIS A 280 4.54 -36.08 -13.22
C HIS A 280 5.46 -36.90 -12.35
#